data_a13896391561e51149bdb2d0d17d99ad
#
_entry.id   a13896391561e51149bdb2d0d17d99ad
#
_cell.length_a   1.000
_cell.length_b   1.000
_cell.length_c   1.000
_cell.angle_alpha   90.00
_cell.angle_beta   90.00
_cell.angle_gamma   90.00
#
_symmetry.space_group_name_H-M   'P 1'
#
loop_
_entity.id
_entity.type
_entity.pdbx_description
1 polymer ?
#
loop_
_entity_poly.entity_id
_entity_poly.type
_entity_poly.pdbx_seq_one_letter_code
_entity_poly.pdbx_strand_id
1 'polypeptide(L)'
;MNRANEISRNDNQPNITVGLYEIDEIIKFYFDNVIKPTVKEANQELSVPIIYGSPERWASIQKSGVFRDKKGKIQLPAIVYKRTSLEKNMIGSKIDPNNPVVRSFTRPYTKVNRYDNFSVLQGRKPIQEVHNIVVPDYVILKYSCIIWTSYLEHLNHIIEDVNYAANSYWGNDQFKFMAKIGSFSTDLSAELGKDRFSKCEFE
;
A
#
# COMPACT_ATOMS: atom_id res chain seq x y z
N MET A 1 -14.66 18.65 -42.18
CA MET A 1 -14.14 18.62 -40.80
C MET A 1 -13.99 17.15 -40.36
N ASN A 2 -12.84 16.77 -39.89
CA ASN A 2 -12.58 15.37 -39.58
C ASN A 2 -13.11 15.08 -38.16
N ARG A 3 -14.15 14.25 -38.05
CA ARG A 3 -14.86 13.92 -36.80
C ARG A 3 -13.93 13.43 -35.67
N ALA A 4 -12.79 12.83 -36.04
CA ALA A 4 -11.77 12.39 -35.10
C ALA A 4 -11.10 13.55 -34.33
N ASN A 5 -11.07 14.75 -34.93
CA ASN A 5 -10.46 15.91 -34.25
C ASN A 5 -11.45 16.63 -33.31
N GLU A 6 -12.73 16.36 -33.45
CA GLU A 6 -13.75 16.93 -32.56
C GLU A 6 -13.93 16.10 -31.28
N ILE A 7 -13.42 14.88 -31.26
CA ILE A 7 -13.54 13.92 -30.14
C ILE A 7 -12.20 13.79 -29.39
N SER A 8 -11.21 14.64 -29.66
CA SER A 8 -9.99 14.64 -28.83
C SER A 8 -10.33 15.16 -27.44
N ARG A 9 -10.75 14.23 -26.60
CA ARG A 9 -10.94 14.44 -25.16
C ARG A 9 -9.56 14.45 -24.51
N ASN A 10 -9.15 15.58 -23.97
CA ASN A 10 -8.18 15.60 -22.90
C ASN A 10 -8.87 15.15 -21.61
N ASP A 11 -9.35 13.92 -21.61
CA ASP A 11 -9.85 13.29 -20.40
C ASP A 11 -8.61 12.96 -19.53
N ASN A 12 -8.13 13.95 -18.84
CA ASN A 12 -7.25 13.76 -17.69
C ASN A 12 -8.08 13.15 -16.55
N GLN A 13 -8.69 11.99 -16.81
CA GLN A 13 -9.26 11.23 -15.73
C GLN A 13 -8.08 10.62 -14.96
N PRO A 14 -7.93 10.94 -13.67
CA PRO A 14 -6.92 10.29 -12.86
C PRO A 14 -7.15 8.78 -12.94
N ASN A 15 -6.08 8.04 -13.15
CA ASN A 15 -6.13 6.59 -13.15
C ASN A 15 -6.59 6.14 -11.77
N ILE A 16 -7.87 5.74 -11.66
CA ILE A 16 -8.52 5.38 -10.38
C ILE A 16 -8.04 3.99 -9.92
N THR A 17 -7.38 3.26 -10.82
CA THR A 17 -6.91 1.91 -10.55
C THR A 17 -5.53 1.95 -9.89
N VAL A 18 -5.48 1.55 -8.63
CA VAL A 18 -4.22 1.36 -7.90
C VAL A 18 -3.76 -0.06 -8.06
N GLY A 19 -2.56 -0.27 -8.58
CA GLY A 19 -1.95 -1.58 -8.75
C GLY A 19 -1.44 -2.15 -7.42
N LEU A 20 -1.46 -3.49 -7.29
CA LEU A 20 -0.92 -4.15 -6.09
C LEU A 20 0.56 -3.87 -5.88
N TYR A 21 1.32 -3.71 -6.96
CA TYR A 21 2.73 -3.36 -6.91
C TYR A 21 2.94 -1.94 -6.34
N GLU A 22 2.09 -0.99 -6.74
CA GLU A 22 2.15 0.38 -6.24
C GLU A 22 1.87 0.45 -4.73
N ILE A 23 0.97 -0.41 -4.21
CA ILE A 23 0.72 -0.50 -2.77
C ILE A 23 1.95 -1.05 -2.03
N ASP A 24 2.58 -2.11 -2.56
CA ASP A 24 3.81 -2.66 -1.98
C ASP A 24 4.94 -1.61 -1.94
N GLU A 25 5.08 -0.78 -2.99
CA GLU A 25 6.05 0.31 -3.03
C GLU A 25 5.73 1.43 -2.05
N ILE A 26 4.45 1.77 -1.89
CA ILE A 26 4.04 2.82 -0.95
C ILE A 26 4.28 2.41 0.49
N ILE A 27 4.06 1.16 0.85
CA ILE A 27 4.41 0.68 2.19
C ILE A 27 5.89 0.92 2.44
N LYS A 28 6.75 0.53 1.51
CA LYS A 28 8.19 0.79 1.62
C LYS A 28 8.49 2.28 1.72
N PHE A 29 7.90 3.09 0.83
CA PHE A 29 8.07 4.55 0.85
C PHE A 29 7.66 5.16 2.19
N TYR A 30 6.57 4.69 2.78
CA TYR A 30 6.08 5.21 4.06
C TYR A 30 7.03 4.90 5.21
N PHE A 31 7.58 3.68 5.25
CA PHE A 31 8.61 3.33 6.22
C PHE A 31 9.90 4.14 6.03
N ASP A 32 10.36 4.28 4.79
CA ASP A 32 11.62 4.98 4.48
C ASP A 32 11.52 6.50 4.71
N ASN A 33 10.35 7.11 4.52
CA ASN A 33 10.21 8.57 4.51
C ASN A 33 9.40 9.15 5.68
N VAL A 34 8.47 8.39 6.26
CA VAL A 34 7.58 8.87 7.32
C VAL A 34 7.93 8.25 8.66
N ILE A 35 7.91 6.93 8.78
CA ILE A 35 8.21 6.23 10.04
C ILE A 35 9.70 6.39 10.36
N LYS A 36 10.58 6.14 9.39
CA LYS A 36 12.04 6.25 9.49
C LYS A 36 12.59 5.56 10.75
N PRO A 37 12.34 4.27 10.93
CA PRO A 37 12.79 3.61 12.13
C PRO A 37 14.30 3.70 12.24
N THR A 38 14.80 4.15 13.38
CA THR A 38 16.22 4.31 13.67
C THR A 38 16.61 3.56 14.93
N VAL A 39 17.84 3.14 15.02
CA VAL A 39 18.42 2.56 16.23
C VAL A 39 19.69 3.30 16.59
N LYS A 40 19.96 3.45 17.88
CA LYS A 40 21.17 4.11 18.38
C LYS A 40 22.23 3.07 18.69
N GLU A 41 23.34 3.10 17.99
CA GLU A 41 24.49 2.26 18.26
C GLU A 41 25.74 3.13 18.39
N ALA A 42 26.45 3.02 19.51
CA ALA A 42 27.70 3.73 19.78
C ALA A 42 27.65 5.26 19.46
N ASN A 43 26.59 5.96 19.86
CA ASN A 43 26.33 7.38 19.57
C ASN A 43 26.03 7.74 18.09
N GLN A 44 25.77 6.76 17.27
CA GLN A 44 25.31 6.98 15.89
C GLN A 44 23.87 6.48 15.73
N GLU A 45 23.08 7.24 14.98
CA GLU A 45 21.75 6.79 14.58
C GLU A 45 21.87 6.03 13.25
N LEU A 46 21.48 4.76 13.30
CA LEU A 46 21.45 3.89 12.13
C LEU A 46 20.01 3.72 11.66
N SER A 47 19.77 3.99 10.39
CA SER A 47 18.46 3.73 9.77
C SER A 47 18.27 2.23 9.59
N VAL A 48 17.08 1.74 9.94
CA VAL A 48 16.71 0.33 9.80
C VAL A 48 16.18 0.08 8.38
N PRO A 49 16.85 -0.77 7.58
CA PRO A 49 16.41 -1.07 6.24
C PRO A 49 15.10 -1.88 6.26
N ILE A 50 14.16 -1.49 5.39
CA ILE A 50 12.96 -2.25 5.12
C ILE A 50 13.06 -2.96 3.78
N ILE A 51 12.73 -4.24 3.73
CA ILE A 51 12.94 -5.11 2.58
C ILE A 51 11.67 -5.90 2.28
N TYR A 52 11.24 -5.88 1.01
CA TYR A 52 10.19 -6.77 0.57
C TYR A 52 10.69 -8.21 0.49
N GLY A 53 10.02 -9.11 1.19
CA GLY A 53 10.33 -10.54 1.22
C GLY A 53 9.80 -11.25 -0.02
N SER A 54 10.65 -11.41 -1.05
CA SER A 54 10.31 -12.33 -2.16
C SER A 54 10.10 -13.77 -1.63
N PRO A 55 9.34 -14.62 -2.33
CA PRO A 55 9.09 -15.99 -1.87
C PRO A 55 10.37 -16.77 -1.52
N GLU A 56 11.42 -16.58 -2.30
CA GLU A 56 12.73 -17.24 -2.08
C GLU A 56 13.42 -16.73 -0.81
N ARG A 57 13.42 -15.42 -0.60
CA ARG A 57 13.96 -14.79 0.62
C ARG A 57 13.18 -15.21 1.83
N TRP A 58 11.85 -15.23 1.73
CA TRP A 58 10.98 -15.65 2.82
C TRP A 58 11.20 -17.11 3.21
N ALA A 59 11.31 -18.01 2.23
CA ALA A 59 11.62 -19.41 2.47
C ALA A 59 13.00 -19.57 3.13
N SER A 60 14.00 -18.79 2.71
CA SER A 60 15.33 -18.77 3.34
C SER A 60 15.26 -18.30 4.79
N ILE A 61 14.49 -17.26 5.07
CA ILE A 61 14.27 -16.74 6.42
C ILE A 61 13.60 -17.78 7.32
N GLN A 62 12.55 -18.43 6.83
CA GLN A 62 11.86 -19.49 7.58
C GLN A 62 12.77 -20.66 7.91
N LYS A 63 13.68 -21.00 6.99
CA LYS A 63 14.63 -22.10 7.19
C LYS A 63 15.80 -21.75 8.10
N SER A 64 16.33 -20.53 8.03
CA SER A 64 17.52 -20.09 8.78
C SER A 64 17.20 -19.27 10.03
N GLY A 65 15.96 -18.85 10.20
CA GLY A 65 15.51 -17.99 11.31
C GLY A 65 15.97 -16.54 11.24
N VAL A 66 16.88 -16.20 10.32
CA VAL A 66 17.52 -14.87 10.24
C VAL A 66 17.65 -14.41 8.81
N PHE A 67 17.55 -13.10 8.58
CA PHE A 67 17.80 -12.51 7.28
C PHE A 67 19.30 -12.42 6.97
N ARG A 68 19.70 -12.96 5.82
CA ARG A 68 21.08 -12.94 5.34
C ARG A 68 21.19 -12.20 4.01
N ASP A 69 22.26 -11.43 3.86
CA ASP A 69 22.62 -10.80 2.59
C ASP A 69 23.07 -11.85 1.56
N LYS A 70 23.18 -11.45 0.29
CA LYS A 70 23.68 -12.29 -0.83
C LYS A 70 25.02 -12.96 -0.53
N LYS A 71 25.83 -12.38 0.36
CA LYS A 71 27.12 -12.91 0.84
C LYS A 71 27.00 -13.84 2.04
N GLY A 72 25.79 -14.16 2.51
CA GLY A 72 25.54 -15.00 3.67
C GLY A 72 25.72 -14.31 5.03
N LYS A 73 26.03 -13.01 5.07
CA LYS A 73 26.16 -12.24 6.30
C LYS A 73 24.80 -11.90 6.89
N ILE A 74 24.63 -12.05 8.20
CA ILE A 74 23.41 -11.64 8.92
C ILE A 74 23.31 -10.11 8.85
N GLN A 75 22.16 -9.63 8.45
CA GLN A 75 21.88 -8.20 8.36
C GLN A 75 20.92 -7.81 9.50
N LEU A 76 21.43 -7.11 10.49
CA LEU A 76 20.71 -6.60 11.65
C LEU A 76 21.10 -5.13 11.90
N PRO A 77 20.17 -4.26 12.30
CA PRO A 77 18.73 -4.48 12.35
C PRO A 77 18.10 -4.52 10.94
N ALA A 78 16.97 -5.19 10.78
CA ALA A 78 16.24 -5.22 9.52
C ALA A 78 14.74 -5.47 9.75
N ILE A 79 13.91 -4.89 8.88
CA ILE A 79 12.47 -5.16 8.79
C ILE A 79 12.21 -5.83 7.45
N VAL A 80 11.52 -6.97 7.47
CA VAL A 80 11.09 -7.63 6.23
C VAL A 80 9.58 -7.74 6.24
N TYR A 81 8.95 -7.36 5.14
CA TYR A 81 7.50 -7.44 4.98
C TYR A 81 7.13 -8.24 3.75
N LYS A 82 5.98 -8.90 3.80
CA LYS A 82 5.44 -9.72 2.71
C LYS A 82 3.92 -9.64 2.71
N ARG A 83 3.32 -9.51 1.54
CA ARG A 83 1.88 -9.63 1.39
C ARG A 83 1.46 -11.09 1.57
N THR A 84 0.49 -11.32 2.47
CA THR A 84 -0.02 -12.65 2.82
C THR A 84 -1.36 -12.96 2.17
N SER A 85 -2.28 -12.00 2.16
CA SER A 85 -3.59 -12.21 1.55
C SER A 85 -4.15 -10.95 0.89
N LEU A 86 -5.10 -11.18 0.00
CA LEU A 86 -5.96 -10.18 -0.61
C LEU A 86 -7.40 -10.66 -0.49
N GLU A 87 -8.22 -9.87 0.18
CA GLU A 87 -9.62 -10.16 0.41
C GLU A 87 -10.50 -9.02 -0.14
N LYS A 88 -11.64 -9.34 -0.74
CA LYS A 88 -12.62 -8.32 -1.12
C LYS A 88 -13.30 -7.77 0.12
N ASN A 89 -13.31 -6.44 0.26
CA ASN A 89 -13.99 -5.78 1.37
C ASN A 89 -15.47 -5.56 1.01
N MET A 90 -16.30 -6.53 1.34
CA MET A 90 -17.73 -6.44 1.12
C MET A 90 -18.45 -5.46 2.08
N ILE A 91 -17.88 -5.20 3.25
CA ILE A 91 -18.49 -4.38 4.31
C ILE A 91 -18.28 -2.88 4.03
N GLY A 92 -17.13 -2.51 3.45
CA GLY A 92 -16.81 -1.12 3.11
C GLY A 92 -17.52 -0.60 1.88
N SER A 93 -17.96 -1.49 1.00
CA SER A 93 -18.71 -1.17 -0.20
C SER A 93 -20.21 -1.09 0.13
N LYS A 94 -20.78 0.12 0.10
CA LYS A 94 -22.24 0.31 0.12
C LYS A 94 -22.92 -0.18 -1.16
N ILE A 95 -22.23 -0.90 -2.01
CA ILE A 95 -22.61 -1.32 -3.35
C ILE A 95 -22.58 -2.82 -3.37
N ASP A 96 -23.68 -3.44 -3.79
CA ASP A 96 -23.77 -4.87 -3.97
C ASP A 96 -22.69 -5.35 -4.95
N PRO A 97 -21.77 -6.23 -4.53
CA PRO A 97 -20.70 -6.74 -5.38
C PRO A 97 -21.21 -7.63 -6.52
N ASN A 98 -22.47 -8.09 -6.46
CA ASN A 98 -23.09 -8.89 -7.50
C ASN A 98 -23.80 -8.06 -8.57
N ASN A 99 -23.88 -6.74 -8.38
CA ASN A 99 -24.55 -5.84 -9.32
C ASN A 99 -23.56 -5.20 -10.30
N PRO A 100 -23.97 -4.99 -11.55
CA PRO A 100 -23.05 -4.51 -12.57
C PRO A 100 -22.40 -3.19 -12.18
N VAL A 101 -21.15 -3.23 -12.34
CA VAL A 101 -20.01 -2.41 -12.09
C VAL A 101 -20.16 -0.93 -12.51
N VAL A 102 -21.28 -0.51 -13.08
CA VAL A 102 -21.47 0.84 -13.62
C VAL A 102 -22.62 1.55 -12.93
N ARG A 103 -22.37 2.71 -12.37
CA ARG A 103 -23.41 3.64 -11.90
C ARG A 103 -23.55 4.80 -12.85
N SER A 104 -24.79 5.10 -13.23
CA SER A 104 -25.12 6.23 -14.08
C SER A 104 -25.66 7.38 -13.25
N PHE A 105 -25.09 8.56 -13.43
CA PHE A 105 -25.58 9.81 -12.87
C PHE A 105 -26.05 10.71 -14.00
N THR A 106 -27.18 11.35 -13.80
CA THR A 106 -27.69 12.33 -14.73
C THR A 106 -27.57 13.72 -14.12
N ARG A 107 -27.16 14.68 -14.92
CA ARG A 107 -27.21 16.11 -14.57
C ARG A 107 -27.74 16.92 -15.71
N PRO A 108 -28.30 18.11 -15.43
CA PRO A 108 -28.73 19.02 -16.49
C PRO A 108 -27.56 19.39 -17.40
N TYR A 109 -27.76 19.36 -18.68
CA TYR A 109 -26.76 19.81 -19.64
C TYR A 109 -26.59 21.33 -19.58
N THR A 110 -25.34 21.77 -19.48
CA THR A 110 -24.97 23.18 -19.55
C THR A 110 -23.90 23.40 -20.63
N LYS A 111 -23.79 24.62 -21.15
CA LYS A 111 -22.77 24.95 -22.14
C LYS A 111 -21.33 24.73 -21.60
N VAL A 112 -21.16 24.79 -20.31
CA VAL A 112 -19.87 24.56 -19.64
C VAL A 112 -19.49 23.09 -19.67
N ASN A 113 -20.48 22.19 -19.66
CA ASN A 113 -20.28 20.73 -19.64
C ASN A 113 -20.20 20.11 -21.03
N ARG A 114 -20.01 20.94 -22.03
CA ARG A 114 -20.01 20.51 -23.42
C ARG A 114 -18.75 19.82 -23.81
N TYR A 115 -18.81 18.54 -24.07
CA TYR A 115 -17.67 17.73 -24.49
C TYR A 115 -17.42 17.73 -26.00
N ASP A 116 -18.48 17.92 -26.78
CA ASP A 116 -18.39 17.98 -28.24
C ASP A 116 -19.44 18.92 -28.84
N ASN A 117 -19.26 19.22 -30.12
CA ASN A 117 -20.17 20.05 -30.89
C ASN A 117 -21.25 19.22 -31.62
N PHE A 118 -21.31 17.92 -31.41
CA PHE A 118 -22.16 17.01 -32.18
C PHE A 118 -23.64 17.36 -32.08
N SER A 119 -24.11 17.69 -30.89
CA SER A 119 -25.49 18.08 -30.65
C SER A 119 -25.87 19.40 -31.37
N VAL A 120 -24.89 20.29 -31.49
CA VAL A 120 -25.08 21.58 -32.22
C VAL A 120 -25.11 21.36 -33.71
N LEU A 121 -24.27 20.51 -34.24
CA LEU A 121 -24.20 20.13 -35.66
C LEU A 121 -25.52 19.45 -36.11
N GLN A 122 -26.18 18.72 -35.23
CA GLN A 122 -27.47 18.09 -35.51
C GLN A 122 -28.66 18.98 -35.20
N GLY A 123 -28.48 20.20 -34.73
CA GLY A 123 -29.58 21.10 -34.37
C GLY A 123 -30.40 20.66 -33.15
N ARG A 124 -29.91 19.67 -32.39
CA ARG A 124 -30.59 19.16 -31.20
C ARG A 124 -29.98 19.80 -29.96
N LYS A 125 -30.83 20.25 -29.02
CA LYS A 125 -30.39 20.75 -27.72
C LYS A 125 -30.40 19.58 -26.73
N PRO A 126 -29.26 19.14 -26.22
CA PRO A 126 -29.24 18.12 -25.19
C PRO A 126 -29.85 18.69 -23.90
N ILE A 127 -30.65 17.88 -23.22
CA ILE A 127 -31.33 18.26 -21.98
C ILE A 127 -30.55 17.73 -20.75
N GLN A 128 -30.01 16.54 -20.90
CA GLN A 128 -29.34 15.87 -19.82
C GLN A 128 -27.99 15.27 -20.28
N GLU A 129 -27.07 15.22 -19.37
CA GLU A 129 -25.79 14.57 -19.53
C GLU A 129 -25.75 13.35 -18.62
N VAL A 130 -25.40 12.20 -19.18
CA VAL A 130 -25.31 10.94 -18.45
C VAL A 130 -23.84 10.59 -18.27
N HIS A 131 -23.41 10.47 -17.00
CA HIS A 131 -22.08 10.02 -16.63
C HIS A 131 -22.14 8.59 -16.13
N ASN A 132 -21.41 7.70 -16.77
CA ASN A 132 -21.25 6.32 -16.34
C ASN A 132 -19.92 6.19 -15.58
N ILE A 133 -20.01 5.85 -14.32
CA ILE A 133 -18.81 5.65 -13.46
C ILE A 133 -18.72 4.17 -13.12
N VAL A 134 -17.55 3.60 -13.41
CA VAL A 134 -17.22 2.25 -12.98
C VAL A 134 -16.94 2.28 -11.48
N VAL A 135 -17.57 1.37 -10.74
CA VAL A 135 -17.40 1.28 -9.31
C VAL A 135 -16.10 0.53 -9.01
N PRO A 136 -15.16 1.10 -8.23
CA PRO A 136 -13.95 0.41 -7.87
C PRO A 136 -14.21 -0.73 -6.88
N ASP A 137 -13.44 -1.80 -7.00
CA ASP A 137 -13.40 -2.86 -6.00
C ASP A 137 -12.61 -2.38 -4.76
N TYR A 138 -13.22 -2.56 -3.59
CA TYR A 138 -12.53 -2.32 -2.32
C TYR A 138 -11.91 -3.62 -1.83
N VAL A 139 -10.65 -3.56 -1.46
CA VAL A 139 -9.89 -4.73 -1.02
C VAL A 139 -9.21 -4.48 0.32
N ILE A 140 -9.05 -5.55 1.08
CA ILE A 140 -8.22 -5.59 2.29
C ILE A 140 -6.97 -6.40 1.94
N LEU A 141 -5.83 -5.79 2.13
CA LEU A 141 -4.53 -6.44 1.96
C LEU A 141 -3.94 -6.70 3.34
N LYS A 142 -3.48 -7.92 3.57
CA LYS A 142 -2.75 -8.28 4.79
C LYS A 142 -1.28 -8.47 4.47
N TYR A 143 -0.45 -7.95 5.34
CA TYR A 143 1.00 -8.05 5.26
C TYR A 143 1.53 -8.63 6.55
N SER A 144 2.42 -9.62 6.45
CA SER A 144 3.19 -10.10 7.58
C SER A 144 4.53 -9.38 7.59
N CYS A 145 4.88 -8.82 8.71
CA CYS A 145 6.10 -8.06 8.93
C CYS A 145 6.91 -8.72 10.03
N ILE A 146 8.22 -8.81 9.84
CA ILE A 146 9.14 -9.36 10.83
C ILE A 146 10.27 -8.37 11.04
N ILE A 147 10.51 -8.03 12.30
CA ILE A 147 11.63 -7.20 12.75
C ILE A 147 12.69 -8.10 13.37
N TRP A 148 13.94 -7.91 13.00
CA TRP A 148 15.10 -8.54 13.65
C TRP A 148 16.05 -7.48 14.13
N THR A 149 16.54 -7.67 15.36
CA THR A 149 17.55 -6.80 15.95
C THR A 149 18.54 -7.61 16.79
N SER A 150 19.71 -7.03 17.03
CA SER A 150 20.71 -7.62 17.94
C SER A 150 20.37 -7.41 19.41
N TYR A 151 19.67 -6.32 19.73
CA TYR A 151 19.36 -5.90 21.10
C TYR A 151 17.87 -5.67 21.29
N LEU A 152 17.35 -6.00 22.46
CA LEU A 152 15.97 -5.81 22.81
C LEU A 152 15.57 -4.31 22.83
N GLU A 153 16.46 -3.44 23.25
CA GLU A 153 16.21 -1.99 23.25
C GLU A 153 15.95 -1.47 21.85
N HIS A 154 16.72 -1.93 20.86
CA HIS A 154 16.52 -1.58 19.46
C HIS A 154 15.16 -2.08 18.95
N LEU A 155 14.78 -3.29 19.36
CA LEU A 155 13.49 -3.87 18.99
C LEU A 155 12.33 -3.03 19.53
N ASN A 156 12.38 -2.68 20.82
CA ASN A 156 11.35 -1.88 21.46
C ASN A 156 11.20 -0.50 20.81
N HIS A 157 12.31 0.15 20.49
CA HIS A 157 12.30 1.44 19.82
C HIS A 157 11.61 1.37 18.44
N ILE A 158 11.95 0.34 17.65
CA ILE A 158 11.32 0.14 16.34
C ILE A 158 9.82 -0.16 16.51
N ILE A 159 9.42 -0.96 17.50
CA ILE A 159 8.01 -1.25 17.78
C ILE A 159 7.27 0.03 18.15
N GLU A 160 7.85 0.91 18.97
CA GLU A 160 7.27 2.18 19.34
C GLU A 160 7.05 3.08 18.11
N ASP A 161 8.05 3.22 17.23
CA ASP A 161 7.96 4.00 16.01
C ASP A 161 6.84 3.48 15.08
N VAL A 162 6.78 2.16 14.90
CA VAL A 162 5.77 1.52 14.05
C VAL A 162 4.38 1.63 14.67
N ASN A 163 4.25 1.43 15.99
CA ASN A 163 2.98 1.53 16.69
C ASN A 163 2.43 2.96 16.70
N TYR A 164 3.32 3.96 16.74
CA TYR A 164 2.92 5.37 16.63
C TYR A 164 2.26 5.69 15.28
N ALA A 165 2.71 5.03 14.21
CA ALA A 165 2.13 5.15 12.88
C ALA A 165 0.89 4.27 12.65
N ALA A 166 0.50 3.44 13.62
CA ALA A 166 -0.65 2.56 13.51
C ALA A 166 -1.97 3.35 13.43
N ASN A 167 -2.98 2.75 12.78
CA ASN A 167 -4.32 3.32 12.62
C ASN A 167 -4.34 4.71 11.95
N SER A 168 -3.38 4.97 11.08
CA SER A 168 -3.26 6.20 10.31
C SER A 168 -3.42 5.95 8.81
N TYR A 169 -3.52 7.02 8.05
CA TYR A 169 -3.54 6.94 6.59
C TYR A 169 -2.10 6.93 6.06
N TRP A 170 -1.74 5.80 5.47
CA TRP A 170 -0.48 5.66 4.76
C TRP A 170 -0.68 5.95 3.28
N GLY A 171 0.32 6.52 2.65
CA GLY A 171 0.21 6.83 1.23
C GLY A 171 1.23 7.85 0.77
N ASN A 172 0.99 8.32 -0.44
CA ASN A 172 1.73 9.38 -1.09
C ASN A 172 0.74 10.47 -1.58
N ASP A 173 1.21 11.37 -2.44
CA ASP A 173 0.38 12.44 -3.01
C ASP A 173 -0.70 11.92 -3.98
N GLN A 174 -0.54 10.72 -4.51
CA GLN A 174 -1.45 10.14 -5.50
C GLN A 174 -2.62 9.42 -4.85
N PHE A 175 -2.36 8.59 -3.82
CA PHE A 175 -3.41 7.88 -3.10
C PHE A 175 -3.01 7.55 -1.66
N LYS A 176 -4.03 7.35 -0.83
CA LYS A 176 -3.89 7.01 0.58
C LYS A 176 -4.81 5.86 0.94
N PHE A 177 -4.35 5.01 1.85
CA PHE A 177 -5.12 3.92 2.40
C PHE A 177 -4.97 3.87 3.91
N MET A 178 -5.97 3.32 4.59
CA MET A 178 -5.92 3.17 6.05
C MET A 178 -5.09 1.95 6.40
N ALA A 179 -4.02 2.15 7.16
CA ALA A 179 -3.19 1.08 7.70
C ALA A 179 -3.61 0.78 9.13
N LYS A 180 -3.87 -0.50 9.40
CA LYS A 180 -4.13 -1.01 10.76
C LYS A 180 -3.02 -1.97 11.09
N ILE A 181 -2.46 -1.83 12.26
CA ILE A 181 -1.44 -2.74 12.78
C ILE A 181 -2.08 -3.57 13.88
N GLY A 182 -1.90 -4.87 13.79
CA GLY A 182 -2.39 -5.83 14.76
C GLY A 182 -1.47 -5.91 15.99
N SER A 183 -1.53 -7.05 16.68
CA SER A 183 -0.69 -7.30 17.85
C SER A 183 0.75 -7.59 17.45
N PHE A 184 1.68 -7.13 18.26
CA PHE A 184 3.11 -7.47 18.16
C PHE A 184 3.38 -8.74 18.96
N SER A 185 3.98 -9.74 18.31
CA SER A 185 4.43 -10.99 18.95
C SER A 185 5.94 -10.98 19.00
N THR A 186 6.50 -10.91 20.21
CA THR A 186 7.95 -10.87 20.42
C THR A 186 8.46 -12.24 20.81
N ASP A 187 9.46 -12.73 20.08
CA ASP A 187 10.17 -13.97 20.35
C ASP A 187 11.62 -13.64 20.77
N LEU A 188 11.94 -14.01 22.00
CA LEU A 188 13.25 -13.79 22.62
C LEU A 188 13.96 -15.13 22.72
N SER A 189 14.42 -15.67 21.60
CA SER A 189 15.14 -16.94 21.62
C SER A 189 16.59 -16.70 22.06
N ALA A 190 16.90 -17.06 23.29
CA ALA A 190 18.24 -17.11 23.86
C ALA A 190 18.70 -18.57 24.02
N GLU A 191 18.99 -19.25 22.91
CA GLU A 191 19.63 -20.57 22.99
C GLU A 191 21.15 -20.42 23.18
N LEU A 192 21.69 -21.15 24.17
CA LEU A 192 23.14 -21.19 24.42
C LEU A 192 23.85 -21.76 23.18
N GLY A 193 24.76 -20.99 22.58
CA GLY A 193 25.56 -21.42 21.44
C GLY A 193 25.06 -21.04 20.08
N LYS A 194 23.90 -20.34 19.99
CA LYS A 194 23.39 -19.74 18.75
C LYS A 194 23.49 -18.21 18.78
N ASP A 195 23.47 -17.61 17.58
CA ASP A 195 23.45 -16.16 17.46
C ASP A 195 22.22 -15.60 18.22
N ARG A 196 22.47 -14.69 19.15
CA ARG A 196 21.41 -14.03 19.91
C ARG A 196 20.82 -12.92 19.07
N PHE A 197 19.53 -13.01 18.78
CA PHE A 197 18.77 -11.94 18.13
C PHE A 197 17.37 -11.86 18.73
N SER A 198 16.84 -10.66 18.74
CA SER A 198 15.46 -10.40 19.14
C SER A 198 14.61 -10.30 17.89
N LYS A 199 13.47 -11.00 17.88
CA LYS A 199 12.54 -11.06 16.77
C LYS A 199 11.16 -10.58 17.21
N CYS A 200 10.48 -9.82 16.37
CA CYS A 200 9.09 -9.46 16.55
C CYS A 200 8.32 -9.63 15.24
N GLU A 201 7.16 -10.22 15.33
CA GLU A 201 6.23 -10.39 14.20
C GLU A 201 4.98 -9.54 14.45
N PHE A 202 4.45 -8.94 13.36
CA PHE A 202 3.19 -8.20 13.37
C PHE A 202 2.51 -8.22 12.00
N GLU A 203 1.22 -7.96 11.98
CA GLU A 203 0.41 -7.85 10.76
C GLU A 203 -0.22 -6.46 10.66
#